data_80ddb91288ba210573e5b5d775aa190f
#
_entry.id   80ddb91288ba210573e5b5d775aa190f
#
_cell.length_a   1.000
_cell.length_b   1.000
_cell.length_c   1.000
_cell.angle_alpha   90.00
_cell.angle_beta   90.00
_cell.angle_gamma   90.00
#
_symmetry.space_group_name_H-M   'P 1'
#
loop_
_entity.id
_entity.type
_entity.pdbx_description
1 polymer ?
#
loop_
_entity_poly.entity_id
_entity_poly.type
_entity_poly.pdbx_seq_one_letter_code
_entity_poly.pdbx_strand_id
1 'polypeptide(L)'
;TPCTIIEAGPCVVTQVKTMETDGYSALQLSYGDKKEKRATKAEVNHFSKSQTSPKQFSKEFRNYSIEKNLGETVTVDIFSEGESIEVVGTTKGKGFQGVVKRHGFSGVGEQSHGQHDRQRAPGSLGNSSDASRVMKGMRMAGRMGNDRVKMKGLKVVKIFTEKNYILVSGSVPG
;
A
#
# COMPACT_ATOMS: atom_id res chain seq x y z
N THR A 1 -3.91 4.35 -23.58
CA THR A 1 -3.07 3.81 -22.49
C THR A 1 -3.97 3.63 -21.28
N PRO A 2 -3.96 2.48 -20.59
CA PRO A 2 -4.71 2.32 -19.37
C PRO A 2 -4.20 3.27 -18.30
N CYS A 3 -5.12 3.95 -17.60
CA CYS A 3 -4.78 4.94 -16.58
C CYS A 3 -5.64 4.74 -15.33
N THR A 4 -5.11 5.13 -14.20
CA THR A 4 -5.81 5.14 -12.91
C THR A 4 -5.90 6.57 -12.39
N ILE A 5 -7.08 6.98 -11.92
CA ILE A 5 -7.29 8.26 -11.25
C ILE A 5 -7.05 8.05 -9.75
N ILE A 6 -6.20 8.89 -9.18
CA ILE A 6 -5.87 8.89 -7.76
C ILE A 6 -6.28 10.24 -7.18
N GLU A 7 -7.08 10.22 -6.13
CA GLU A 7 -7.34 11.40 -5.30
C GLU A 7 -6.16 11.57 -4.32
N ALA A 8 -5.38 12.65 -4.49
CA ALA A 8 -4.09 12.80 -3.85
C ALA A 8 -4.02 13.97 -2.85
N GLY A 9 -5.15 14.54 -2.47
CA GLY A 9 -5.14 15.64 -1.51
C GLY A 9 -6.50 16.30 -1.31
N PRO A 10 -6.54 17.41 -0.54
CA PRO A 10 -5.42 18.07 0.13
C PRO A 10 -4.91 17.27 1.35
N CYS A 11 -3.60 17.16 1.49
CA CYS A 11 -2.96 16.61 2.68
C CYS A 11 -2.53 17.73 3.61
N VAL A 12 -2.61 17.53 4.94
CA VAL A 12 -2.23 18.52 5.94
C VAL A 12 -1.01 18.05 6.70
N VAL A 13 -0.06 18.96 6.96
CA VAL A 13 1.11 18.70 7.81
C VAL A 13 0.64 18.72 9.26
N THR A 14 0.64 17.57 9.92
CA THR A 14 0.15 17.41 11.28
C THR A 14 1.25 17.29 12.32
N GLN A 15 2.47 17.03 11.89
CA GLN A 15 3.66 17.07 12.75
C GLN A 15 4.91 17.29 11.90
N VAL A 16 5.81 18.11 12.42
CA VAL A 16 7.17 18.28 11.92
C VAL A 16 8.13 17.68 12.95
N LYS A 17 8.94 16.73 12.54
CA LYS A 17 9.96 16.09 13.38
C LYS A 17 11.33 16.62 13.04
N THR A 18 12.11 16.94 14.07
CA THR A 18 13.47 17.50 13.93
C THR A 18 14.50 16.58 14.57
N MET A 19 15.76 16.75 14.18
CA MET A 19 16.88 15.99 14.75
C MET A 19 17.01 16.22 16.26
N GLU A 20 16.69 17.42 16.75
CA GLU A 20 16.85 17.81 18.15
C GLU A 20 15.83 17.14 19.06
N THR A 21 14.57 17.06 18.62
CA THR A 21 13.46 16.54 19.45
C THR A 21 13.20 15.06 19.26
N ASP A 22 13.30 14.57 18.03
CA ASP A 22 12.89 13.21 17.65
C ASP A 22 14.06 12.32 17.21
N GLY A 23 15.26 12.89 17.04
CA GLY A 23 16.46 12.17 16.57
C GLY A 23 16.47 11.89 15.06
N TYR A 24 15.49 12.38 14.31
CA TYR A 24 15.42 12.32 12.85
C TYR A 24 14.49 13.39 12.29
N SER A 25 14.72 13.78 11.03
CA SER A 25 13.83 14.72 10.35
C SER A 25 12.76 13.99 9.57
N ALA A 26 11.49 14.40 9.73
CA ALA A 26 10.36 13.88 8.98
C ALA A 26 9.18 14.85 9.01
N LEU A 27 8.33 14.77 7.99
CA LEU A 27 7.02 15.41 7.98
C LEU A 27 5.94 14.36 8.09
N GLN A 28 4.99 14.56 8.99
CA GLN A 28 3.77 13.77 9.06
C GLN A 28 2.69 14.45 8.24
N LEU A 29 2.23 13.80 7.19
CA LEU A 29 1.11 14.22 6.37
C LEU A 29 -0.12 13.42 6.74
N SER A 30 -1.26 14.09 6.83
CA SER A 30 -2.54 13.46 7.15
C SER A 30 -3.60 13.79 6.10
N TYR A 31 -4.46 12.81 5.81
CA TYR A 31 -5.47 12.87 4.77
C TYR A 31 -6.79 12.26 5.21
N GLY A 32 -7.89 12.77 4.63
CA GLY A 32 -9.25 12.28 4.84
C GLY A 32 -9.83 12.66 6.20
N ASP A 33 -10.99 13.31 6.22
CA ASP A 33 -11.62 13.73 7.47
C ASP A 33 -12.24 12.55 8.23
N LYS A 34 -12.06 12.55 9.54
CA LYS A 34 -12.63 11.60 10.47
C LYS A 34 -13.64 12.30 11.37
N LYS A 35 -14.84 11.75 11.49
CA LYS A 35 -15.86 12.31 12.41
C LYS A 35 -15.31 12.29 13.84
N GLU A 36 -15.41 13.39 14.56
CA GLU A 36 -14.89 13.53 15.93
C GLU A 36 -15.38 12.44 16.89
N LYS A 37 -16.66 12.07 16.80
CA LYS A 37 -17.24 10.98 17.61
C LYS A 37 -16.58 9.60 17.39
N ARG A 38 -15.79 9.43 16.34
CA ARG A 38 -15.00 8.23 16.05
C ARG A 38 -13.52 8.39 16.39
N ALA A 39 -13.10 9.60 16.77
CA ALA A 39 -11.74 9.89 17.18
C ALA A 39 -11.56 9.69 18.68
N THR A 40 -10.40 9.20 19.08
CA THR A 40 -10.03 9.13 20.49
C THR A 40 -9.61 10.52 21.00
N LYS A 41 -9.67 10.76 22.31
CA LYS A 41 -9.21 12.01 22.91
C LYS A 41 -7.75 12.32 22.56
N ALA A 42 -6.90 11.31 22.46
CA ALA A 42 -5.50 11.46 22.07
C ALA A 42 -5.36 11.94 20.63
N GLU A 43 -6.13 11.37 19.70
CA GLU A 43 -6.15 11.82 18.29
C GLU A 43 -6.62 13.27 18.20
N VAL A 44 -7.74 13.62 18.84
CA VAL A 44 -8.24 15.00 18.85
C VAL A 44 -7.19 15.97 19.35
N ASN A 45 -6.51 15.67 20.46
CA ASN A 45 -5.44 16.50 21.00
C ASN A 45 -4.21 16.58 20.07
N HIS A 46 -3.92 15.52 19.34
CA HIS A 46 -2.83 15.52 18.36
C HIS A 46 -3.13 16.47 17.20
N PHE A 47 -4.33 16.35 16.61
CA PHE A 47 -4.73 17.17 15.47
C PHE A 47 -5.02 18.65 15.86
N SER A 48 -5.44 18.92 17.09
CA SER A 48 -5.66 20.29 17.57
C SER A 48 -4.38 21.13 17.54
N LYS A 49 -3.20 20.52 17.72
CA LYS A 49 -1.91 21.21 17.61
C LYS A 49 -1.65 21.78 16.21
N SER A 50 -2.14 21.12 15.19
CA SER A 50 -2.06 21.57 13.79
C SER A 50 -3.29 22.35 13.35
N GLN A 51 -4.20 22.69 14.27
CA GLN A 51 -5.46 23.43 14.03
C GLN A 51 -6.35 22.77 12.95
N THR A 52 -6.34 21.43 12.90
CA THR A 52 -7.12 20.66 11.92
C THR A 52 -8.08 19.70 12.60
N SER A 53 -9.13 19.30 11.87
CA SER A 53 -10.02 18.20 12.26
C SER A 53 -9.25 16.87 12.30
N PRO A 54 -9.70 15.90 13.11
CA PRO A 54 -9.11 14.57 13.08
C PRO A 54 -9.11 13.97 11.68
N LYS A 55 -7.98 13.38 11.26
CA LYS A 55 -7.81 12.77 9.95
C LYS A 55 -7.83 11.25 10.04
N GLN A 56 -8.21 10.60 8.95
CA GLN A 56 -8.34 9.14 8.88
C GLN A 56 -6.98 8.45 8.70
N PHE A 57 -6.12 9.03 7.89
CA PHE A 57 -4.81 8.49 7.57
C PHE A 57 -3.72 9.48 7.93
N SER A 58 -2.66 8.98 8.57
CA SER A 58 -1.46 9.75 8.86
C SER A 58 -0.23 8.94 8.47
N LYS A 59 0.73 9.57 7.82
CA LYS A 59 1.94 8.92 7.35
C LYS A 59 3.14 9.84 7.50
N GLU A 60 4.27 9.30 7.95
CA GLU A 60 5.54 10.02 8.03
C GLU A 60 6.36 9.83 6.75
N PHE A 61 6.93 10.92 6.30
CA PHE A 61 7.86 10.97 5.18
C PHE A 61 9.19 11.50 5.69
N ARG A 62 10.19 10.62 5.70
CA ARG A 62 11.57 10.97 6.06
C ARG A 62 12.30 11.57 4.87
N ASN A 63 13.31 12.38 5.14
CA ASN A 63 14.13 13.04 4.13
C ASN A 63 13.29 13.83 3.10
N TYR A 64 12.28 14.49 3.59
CA TYR A 64 11.41 15.32 2.77
C TYR A 64 12.15 16.60 2.38
N SER A 65 12.26 16.88 1.09
CA SER A 65 13.03 18.03 0.56
C SER A 65 12.26 19.35 0.60
N ILE A 66 10.95 19.31 0.82
CA ILE A 66 10.10 20.51 0.84
C ILE A 66 9.90 20.94 2.29
N GLU A 67 10.43 22.11 2.65
CA GLU A 67 10.18 22.69 3.97
C GLU A 67 8.71 23.13 4.08
N LYS A 68 8.01 22.61 5.04
CA LYS A 68 6.62 22.91 5.34
C LYS A 68 6.41 23.07 6.83
N ASN A 69 5.59 24.05 7.19
CA ASN A 69 5.21 24.33 8.56
C ASN A 69 4.02 23.48 9.01
N LEU A 70 3.85 23.39 10.33
CA LEU A 70 2.70 22.72 10.94
C LEU A 70 1.40 23.39 10.49
N GLY A 71 0.42 22.60 10.08
CA GLY A 71 -0.89 23.07 9.60
C GLY A 71 -0.94 23.45 8.13
N GLU A 72 0.19 23.54 7.42
CA GLU A 72 0.18 23.81 5.98
C GLU A 72 -0.41 22.65 5.19
N THR A 73 -1.02 22.98 4.05
CA THR A 73 -1.57 21.99 3.11
C THR A 73 -0.58 21.67 2.00
N VAL A 74 -0.58 20.41 1.62
CA VAL A 74 0.15 19.90 0.46
C VAL A 74 -0.89 19.44 -0.57
N THR A 75 -0.87 20.05 -1.73
CA THR A 75 -1.77 19.78 -2.87
C THR A 75 -1.05 19.01 -3.97
N VAL A 76 -1.76 18.67 -5.01
CA VAL A 76 -1.20 17.93 -6.17
C VAL A 76 -0.21 18.73 -7.00
N ASP A 77 -0.08 20.03 -6.75
CA ASP A 77 0.82 20.94 -7.48
C ASP A 77 2.31 20.61 -7.33
N ILE A 78 2.65 19.75 -6.36
CA ILE A 78 4.02 19.25 -6.19
C ILE A 78 4.46 18.29 -7.32
N PHE A 79 3.52 17.74 -8.08
CA PHE A 79 3.81 16.84 -9.18
C PHE A 79 3.82 17.58 -10.51
N SER A 80 4.57 17.05 -11.48
CA SER A 80 4.59 17.55 -12.86
C SER A 80 4.11 16.50 -13.84
N GLU A 81 3.47 16.95 -14.94
CA GLU A 81 3.05 16.03 -16.00
C GLU A 81 4.27 15.39 -16.68
N GLY A 82 4.20 14.08 -16.92
CA GLY A 82 5.31 13.30 -17.48
C GLY A 82 6.30 12.78 -16.43
N GLU A 83 6.21 13.21 -15.19
CA GLU A 83 7.06 12.76 -14.08
C GLU A 83 6.87 11.27 -13.81
N SER A 84 7.98 10.60 -13.46
CA SER A 84 7.96 9.20 -13.02
C SER A 84 7.78 9.11 -11.53
N ILE A 85 6.71 8.45 -11.11
CA ILE A 85 6.35 8.30 -9.69
C ILE A 85 6.34 6.84 -9.23
N GLU A 86 6.41 6.67 -7.93
CA GLU A 86 6.23 5.39 -7.26
C GLU A 86 4.97 5.43 -6.41
N VAL A 87 4.12 4.43 -6.57
CA VAL A 87 2.88 4.29 -5.79
C VAL A 87 2.98 3.11 -4.84
N VAL A 88 2.77 3.37 -3.56
CA VAL A 88 2.75 2.34 -2.52
C VAL A 88 1.32 2.17 -2.03
N GLY A 89 0.81 0.96 -2.13
CA GLY A 89 -0.54 0.64 -1.67
C GLY A 89 -0.62 -0.75 -1.06
N THR A 90 -1.79 -1.07 -0.53
CA THR A 90 -2.09 -2.40 0.01
C THR A 90 -3.00 -3.12 -0.97
N THR A 91 -2.59 -4.30 -1.42
CA THR A 91 -3.37 -5.11 -2.36
C THR A 91 -4.66 -5.62 -1.73
N LYS A 92 -5.68 -5.87 -2.55
CA LYS A 92 -6.94 -6.46 -2.08
C LYS A 92 -6.69 -7.80 -1.42
N GLY A 93 -7.21 -8.00 -0.22
CA GLY A 93 -7.17 -9.27 0.48
C GLY A 93 -8.01 -10.32 -0.24
N LYS A 94 -7.47 -11.53 -0.39
CA LYS A 94 -8.13 -12.68 -1.02
C LYS A 94 -8.37 -13.83 -0.04
N GLY A 95 -8.08 -13.61 1.25
CA GLY A 95 -8.20 -14.63 2.28
C GLY A 95 -7.20 -15.78 2.10
N PHE A 96 -7.53 -16.95 2.65
CA PHE A 96 -6.75 -18.17 2.48
C PHE A 96 -6.96 -18.75 1.08
N GLN A 97 -5.88 -18.95 0.32
CA GLN A 97 -5.93 -19.45 -1.05
C GLN A 97 -5.07 -20.70 -1.21
N GLY A 98 -5.54 -21.62 -2.06
CA GLY A 98 -4.79 -22.79 -2.49
C GLY A 98 -3.62 -22.40 -3.41
N VAL A 99 -2.71 -23.37 -3.62
CA VAL A 99 -1.47 -23.18 -4.38
C VAL A 99 -1.69 -22.81 -5.85
N VAL A 100 -2.80 -23.26 -6.44
CA VAL A 100 -3.14 -22.92 -7.83
C VAL A 100 -3.34 -21.41 -7.98
N LYS A 101 -4.18 -20.79 -7.14
CA LYS A 101 -4.43 -19.35 -7.20
C LYS A 101 -3.29 -18.52 -6.64
N ARG A 102 -2.67 -19.00 -5.54
CA ARG A 102 -1.62 -18.25 -4.83
C ARG A 102 -0.30 -18.22 -5.57
N HIS A 103 0.07 -19.36 -6.21
CA HIS A 103 1.38 -19.53 -6.82
C HIS A 103 1.35 -19.92 -8.30
N GLY A 104 0.17 -20.09 -8.89
CA GLY A 104 0.03 -20.45 -10.30
C GLY A 104 0.36 -21.91 -10.60
N PHE A 105 0.21 -22.81 -9.64
CA PHE A 105 0.44 -24.25 -9.84
C PHE A 105 -0.65 -24.83 -10.75
N SER A 106 -0.25 -25.73 -11.64
CA SER A 106 -1.17 -26.38 -12.60
C SER A 106 -2.06 -27.44 -11.96
N GLY A 107 -1.60 -28.08 -10.89
CA GLY A 107 -2.22 -29.30 -10.36
C GLY A 107 -1.90 -30.51 -11.24
N VAL A 108 -2.74 -31.55 -11.19
CA VAL A 108 -2.55 -32.81 -11.95
C VAL A 108 -3.48 -32.93 -13.15
N GLY A 109 -4.19 -31.87 -13.55
CA GLY A 109 -5.15 -31.89 -14.67
C GLY A 109 -6.55 -32.35 -14.26
N GLU A 110 -7.28 -32.90 -15.21
CA GLU A 110 -8.67 -33.36 -15.04
C GLU A 110 -8.77 -34.74 -14.42
N GLN A 111 -9.98 -35.13 -14.03
CA GLN A 111 -10.28 -36.48 -13.55
C GLN A 111 -10.20 -37.48 -14.68
N SER A 112 -9.38 -38.50 -14.53
CA SER A 112 -9.23 -39.60 -15.49
C SER A 112 -8.66 -40.83 -14.80
N HIS A 113 -9.17 -42.03 -15.13
CA HIS A 113 -8.57 -43.34 -14.77
C HIS A 113 -8.00 -43.43 -13.33
N GLY A 114 -8.86 -43.17 -12.31
CA GLY A 114 -8.45 -43.25 -10.90
C GLY A 114 -7.91 -41.96 -10.29
N GLN A 115 -7.78 -40.87 -11.06
CA GLN A 115 -7.40 -39.56 -10.53
C GLN A 115 -8.64 -38.81 -10.00
N HIS A 116 -8.77 -38.65 -8.67
CA HIS A 116 -9.92 -38.03 -8.05
C HIS A 116 -9.56 -36.93 -7.04
N ASP A 117 -8.51 -37.14 -6.21
CA ASP A 117 -8.33 -36.38 -4.97
C ASP A 117 -7.26 -35.28 -5.04
N ARG A 118 -6.44 -35.23 -6.08
CA ARG A 118 -5.23 -34.40 -6.14
C ARG A 118 -5.26 -33.29 -7.19
N GLN A 119 -6.42 -32.92 -7.70
CA GLN A 119 -6.56 -31.98 -8.81
C GLN A 119 -5.89 -30.62 -8.55
N ARG A 120 -6.03 -30.09 -7.34
CA ARG A 120 -5.51 -28.78 -6.96
C ARG A 120 -4.44 -28.86 -5.86
N ALA A 121 -3.77 -29.98 -5.76
CA ALA A 121 -2.77 -30.22 -4.75
C ALA A 121 -1.42 -29.56 -5.13
N PRO A 122 -0.56 -29.25 -4.14
CA PRO A 122 0.75 -28.66 -4.38
C PRO A 122 1.74 -29.62 -5.06
N GLY A 123 1.50 -30.93 -5.03
CA GLY A 123 2.43 -31.93 -5.47
C GLY A 123 3.50 -32.26 -4.42
N SER A 124 4.68 -32.65 -4.85
CA SER A 124 5.79 -32.99 -3.95
C SER A 124 6.24 -31.76 -3.14
N LEU A 125 6.49 -31.96 -1.85
CA LEU A 125 7.00 -30.93 -0.95
C LEU A 125 8.51 -30.97 -0.75
N GLY A 126 9.19 -31.85 -1.43
CA GLY A 126 10.65 -31.99 -1.35
C GLY A 126 11.16 -33.28 -2.00
N ASN A 127 12.43 -33.40 -2.02
CA ASN A 127 13.15 -34.58 -2.48
C ASN A 127 14.24 -34.93 -1.47
N SER A 128 14.77 -36.13 -1.59
CA SER A 128 15.87 -36.68 -0.77
C SER A 128 15.47 -37.14 0.63
N SER A 129 16.01 -38.33 0.95
CA SER A 129 15.85 -38.99 2.25
C SER A 129 16.52 -38.24 3.41
N ASP A 130 17.55 -37.45 3.14
CA ASP A 130 18.35 -36.80 4.19
C ASP A 130 17.76 -35.51 4.71
N ALA A 131 16.82 -34.91 4.00
CA ALA A 131 16.22 -33.65 4.41
C ALA A 131 15.34 -33.76 5.66
N SER A 132 14.57 -34.85 5.83
CA SER A 132 13.64 -35.13 6.95
C SER A 132 12.77 -33.97 7.36
N ARG A 133 12.61 -32.97 6.48
CA ARG A 133 11.84 -31.73 6.72
C ARG A 133 11.42 -31.09 5.41
N VAL A 134 10.42 -30.22 5.48
CA VAL A 134 10.09 -29.30 4.38
C VAL A 134 10.95 -28.05 4.49
N MET A 135 11.60 -27.64 3.41
CA MET A 135 12.49 -26.48 3.40
C MET A 135 11.70 -25.18 3.61
N LYS A 136 12.33 -24.19 4.26
CA LYS A 136 11.75 -22.86 4.41
C LYS A 136 11.53 -22.22 3.04
N GLY A 137 10.41 -21.48 2.91
CA GLY A 137 10.06 -20.82 1.64
C GLY A 137 9.32 -21.69 0.63
N MET A 138 9.01 -22.97 0.96
CA MET A 138 8.20 -23.83 0.11
C MET A 138 6.83 -23.19 -0.17
N ARG A 139 6.44 -23.19 -1.43
CA ARG A 139 5.17 -22.58 -1.89
C ARG A 139 3.98 -23.46 -1.51
N MET A 140 3.28 -23.04 -0.47
CA MET A 140 2.10 -23.72 0.07
C MET A 140 0.87 -22.82 0.05
N ALA A 141 -0.31 -23.40 0.29
CA ALA A 141 -1.53 -22.66 0.55
C ALA A 141 -1.35 -21.71 1.72
N GLY A 142 -2.08 -20.62 1.74
CA GLY A 142 -2.04 -19.62 2.81
C GLY A 142 -2.71 -18.32 2.42
N ARG A 143 -2.56 -17.32 3.28
CA ARG A 143 -3.11 -15.99 3.06
C ARG A 143 -2.52 -15.36 1.79
N MET A 144 -3.38 -14.75 0.98
CA MET A 144 -3.02 -14.06 -0.24
C MET A 144 -3.63 -12.66 -0.23
N GLY A 145 -2.86 -11.69 -0.69
CA GLY A 145 -3.26 -10.28 -0.69
C GLY A 145 -3.22 -9.62 0.69
N ASN A 146 -3.67 -8.38 0.75
CA ASN A 146 -3.48 -7.48 1.89
C ASN A 146 -1.99 -7.27 2.21
N ASP A 147 -1.17 -7.29 1.17
CA ASP A 147 0.27 -7.07 1.23
C ASP A 147 0.59 -5.66 0.75
N ARG A 148 1.53 -5.00 1.42
CA ARG A 148 2.04 -3.71 0.98
C ARG A 148 2.95 -3.89 -0.22
N VAL A 149 2.56 -3.31 -1.35
CA VAL A 149 3.28 -3.40 -2.62
C VAL A 149 3.64 -2.00 -3.11
N LYS A 150 4.82 -1.87 -3.70
CA LYS A 150 5.34 -0.66 -4.31
C LYS A 150 5.43 -0.84 -5.82
N MET A 151 4.65 -0.08 -6.56
CA MET A 151 4.71 -0.01 -8.02
C MET A 151 5.62 1.15 -8.42
N LYS A 152 6.62 0.86 -9.24
CA LYS A 152 7.62 1.82 -9.71
C LYS A 152 7.44 2.13 -11.18
N GLY A 153 7.94 3.31 -11.60
CA GLY A 153 7.99 3.70 -13.00
C GLY A 153 6.64 4.06 -13.63
N LEU A 154 5.66 4.40 -12.80
CA LEU A 154 4.39 4.95 -13.27
C LEU A 154 4.59 6.41 -13.66
N LYS A 155 3.94 6.86 -14.75
CA LYS A 155 4.05 8.25 -15.21
C LYS A 155 2.78 9.02 -14.90
N VAL A 156 2.94 10.25 -14.44
CA VAL A 156 1.86 11.22 -14.34
C VAL A 156 1.43 11.62 -15.74
N VAL A 157 0.19 11.34 -16.10
CA VAL A 157 -0.37 11.66 -17.41
C VAL A 157 -0.98 13.06 -17.42
N LYS A 158 -1.76 13.37 -16.38
CA LYS A 158 -2.43 14.66 -16.22
C LYS A 158 -2.72 14.96 -14.76
N ILE A 159 -2.72 16.23 -14.41
CA ILE A 159 -3.03 16.73 -13.06
C ILE A 159 -4.29 17.60 -13.13
N PHE A 160 -5.21 17.39 -12.20
CA PHE A 160 -6.43 18.18 -12.03
C PHE A 160 -6.37 18.88 -10.67
N THR A 161 -5.84 20.09 -10.67
CA THR A 161 -5.59 20.88 -9.43
C THR A 161 -6.87 21.22 -8.70
N GLU A 162 -7.96 21.57 -9.41
CA GLU A 162 -9.25 21.91 -8.82
C GLU A 162 -9.86 20.81 -7.94
N LYS A 163 -9.60 19.54 -8.31
CA LYS A 163 -10.16 18.37 -7.62
C LYS A 163 -9.11 17.58 -6.84
N ASN A 164 -7.86 18.00 -6.86
CA ASN A 164 -6.71 17.27 -6.30
C ASN A 164 -6.60 15.82 -6.83
N TYR A 165 -6.86 15.62 -8.13
CA TYR A 165 -6.73 14.33 -8.79
C TYR A 165 -5.48 14.26 -9.66
N ILE A 166 -4.85 13.10 -9.64
CA ILE A 166 -3.72 12.75 -10.51
C ILE A 166 -4.13 11.57 -11.38
N LEU A 167 -3.94 11.70 -12.68
CA LEU A 167 -4.09 10.61 -13.63
C LEU A 167 -2.73 9.95 -13.85
N VAL A 168 -2.61 8.69 -13.45
CA VAL A 168 -1.37 7.92 -13.51
C VAL A 168 -1.49 6.81 -14.55
N SER A 169 -0.44 6.59 -15.34
CA SER A 169 -0.38 5.49 -16.31
C SER A 169 -0.28 4.14 -15.62
N GLY A 170 -1.12 3.18 -16.04
CA GLY A 170 -1.10 1.81 -15.53
C GLY A 170 -2.04 1.58 -14.35
N SER A 171 -1.85 0.44 -13.68
CA SER A 171 -2.63 0.02 -12.50
C SER A 171 -1.91 0.32 -11.20
N VAL A 172 -2.67 0.59 -10.16
CA VAL A 172 -2.16 0.79 -8.79
C VAL A 172 -2.68 -0.29 -7.85
N PRO A 173 -1.97 -0.60 -6.75
CA PRO A 173 -2.45 -1.52 -5.73
C PRO A 173 -3.69 -0.96 -5.03
N GLY A 174 -4.71 -1.81 -4.85
CA GLY A 174 -5.93 -1.39 -4.16
C GLY A 174 -7.15 -2.19 -4.56
#